data_64f6f780ea35c23314af4b40cca3ffe2
#
_entry.id   64f6f780ea35c23314af4b40cca3ffe2
#
_cell.length_a   1.000
_cell.length_b   1.000
_cell.length_c   1.000
_cell.angle_alpha   90.00
_cell.angle_beta   90.00
_cell.angle_gamma   90.00
#
_symmetry.space_group_name_H-M   'P 1'
#
loop_
_entity.id
_entity.type
_entity.pdbx_description
1 polymer ?
#
loop_
_entity_poly.entity_id
_entity_poly.type
_entity_poly.pdbx_seq_one_letter_code
_entity_poly.pdbx_strand_id
1 'polypeptide(L)'
;MRHIAIVGSGPAGYYTAEAAVKQWGGDARVDIFDKLPVPFGLIRTGVAPDHQSIKAVARRYEKTALGDTVRFAGNVEIGRDIAIEELTEMYDAVILATGAPRDRDLPIPGADSANVFGSAAFVGWYNGHPEYAALAPDLSGRHAVIIGMGNVALDVARILSKTEAEFGGSDIVAHALELLRDSNIET
;
A
#
# COMPACT_ATOMS: atom_id res chain seq x y z
N MET A 1 -26.34 -1.78 -19.30
CA MET A 1 -25.44 -1.33 -18.20
C MET A 1 -24.28 -2.32 -18.13
N ARG A 2 -23.05 -1.85 -18.08
CA ARG A 2 -21.84 -2.69 -17.96
C ARG A 2 -21.48 -2.87 -16.50
N HIS A 3 -21.28 -4.09 -16.07
CA HIS A 3 -20.84 -4.42 -14.73
C HIS A 3 -19.36 -4.80 -14.77
N ILE A 4 -18.51 -4.06 -14.06
CA ILE A 4 -17.06 -4.20 -14.09
C ILE A 4 -16.58 -4.49 -12.68
N ALA A 5 -15.88 -5.62 -12.50
CA ALA A 5 -15.14 -5.92 -11.29
C ALA A 5 -13.68 -5.47 -11.40
N ILE A 6 -13.17 -4.82 -10.38
CA ILE A 6 -11.75 -4.46 -10.26
C ILE A 6 -11.21 -5.09 -8.99
N VAL A 7 -10.19 -5.92 -9.10
CA VAL A 7 -9.52 -6.55 -7.97
C VAL A 7 -8.28 -5.75 -7.62
N GLY A 8 -8.33 -5.07 -6.49
CA GLY A 8 -7.32 -4.16 -5.99
C GLY A 8 -7.76 -2.69 -6.02
N SER A 9 -7.74 -2.07 -4.85
CA SER A 9 -8.17 -0.68 -4.61
C SER A 9 -7.00 0.33 -4.60
N GLY A 10 -5.86 -0.05 -5.16
CA GLY A 10 -4.72 0.84 -5.32
C GLY A 10 -4.89 1.84 -6.48
N PRO A 11 -3.83 2.61 -6.81
CA PRO A 11 -3.84 3.60 -7.89
C PRO A 11 -4.37 3.04 -9.22
N ALA A 12 -3.90 1.85 -9.64
CA ALA A 12 -4.35 1.23 -10.89
C ALA A 12 -5.86 0.96 -10.89
N GLY A 13 -6.40 0.46 -9.76
CA GLY A 13 -7.83 0.20 -9.61
C GLY A 13 -8.66 1.47 -9.72
N TYR A 14 -8.30 2.53 -8.98
CA TYR A 14 -9.06 3.79 -9.00
C TYR A 14 -8.94 4.55 -10.32
N TYR A 15 -7.77 4.55 -10.98
CA TYR A 15 -7.67 5.14 -12.32
C TYR A 15 -8.48 4.36 -13.36
N THR A 16 -8.56 3.05 -13.24
CA THR A 16 -9.40 2.21 -14.08
C THR A 16 -10.89 2.51 -13.86
N ALA A 17 -11.31 2.60 -12.59
CA ALA A 17 -12.69 2.97 -12.25
C ALA A 17 -13.06 4.36 -12.79
N GLU A 18 -12.18 5.36 -12.58
CA GLU A 18 -12.38 6.71 -13.11
C GLU A 18 -12.51 6.71 -14.65
N ALA A 19 -11.66 5.94 -15.34
CA ALA A 19 -11.70 5.81 -16.80
C ALA A 19 -13.02 5.16 -17.27
N ALA A 20 -13.47 4.11 -16.58
CA ALA A 20 -14.74 3.46 -16.88
C ALA A 20 -15.93 4.40 -16.70
N VAL A 21 -15.98 5.13 -15.58
CA VAL A 21 -17.02 6.12 -15.31
C VAL A 21 -17.00 7.25 -16.36
N LYS A 22 -15.81 7.72 -16.72
CA LYS A 22 -15.66 8.77 -17.74
C LYS A 22 -16.14 8.30 -19.12
N GLN A 23 -15.89 7.03 -19.46
CA GLN A 23 -16.21 6.48 -20.77
C GLN A 23 -17.72 6.18 -20.92
N TRP A 24 -18.36 5.67 -19.88
CA TRP A 24 -19.72 5.11 -19.96
C TRP A 24 -20.74 5.79 -19.03
N GLY A 25 -20.32 6.66 -18.12
CA GLY A 25 -21.22 7.37 -17.21
C GLY A 25 -22.13 6.41 -16.44
N GLY A 26 -23.42 6.69 -16.46
CA GLY A 26 -24.45 5.87 -15.81
C GLY A 26 -24.68 4.48 -16.42
N ASP A 27 -24.11 4.20 -17.61
CA ASP A 27 -24.17 2.89 -18.26
C ASP A 27 -23.09 1.91 -17.77
N ALA A 28 -22.26 2.30 -16.80
CA ALA A 28 -21.32 1.43 -16.12
C ALA A 28 -21.60 1.39 -14.62
N ARG A 29 -21.40 0.22 -14.03
CA ARG A 29 -21.27 0.01 -12.59
C ARG A 29 -19.92 -0.67 -12.34
N VAL A 30 -19.17 -0.13 -11.39
CA VAL A 30 -17.82 -0.62 -11.04
C VAL A 30 -17.81 -1.04 -9.58
N ASP A 31 -17.48 -2.29 -9.32
CA ASP A 31 -17.24 -2.81 -8.00
C ASP A 31 -15.73 -3.05 -7.82
N ILE A 32 -15.13 -2.41 -6.81
CA ILE A 32 -13.71 -2.53 -6.49
C ILE A 32 -13.58 -3.40 -5.25
N PHE A 33 -12.89 -4.53 -5.40
CA PHE A 33 -12.64 -5.49 -4.31
C PHE A 33 -11.22 -5.32 -3.77
N ASP A 34 -11.07 -5.39 -2.45
CA ASP A 34 -9.75 -5.40 -1.83
C ASP A 34 -9.75 -6.28 -0.57
N LYS A 35 -8.66 -7.00 -0.34
CA LYS A 35 -8.46 -7.80 0.86
C LYS A 35 -8.35 -6.96 2.13
N LEU A 36 -7.92 -5.71 2.01
CA LEU A 36 -7.89 -4.77 3.12
C LEU A 36 -9.26 -4.11 3.32
N PRO A 37 -9.65 -3.81 4.58
CA PRO A 37 -10.91 -3.12 4.85
C PRO A 37 -10.91 -1.65 4.45
N VAL A 38 -9.77 -1.12 4.04
CA VAL A 38 -9.57 0.29 3.68
C VAL A 38 -8.99 0.42 2.27
N PRO A 39 -9.43 1.41 1.48
CA PRO A 39 -9.00 1.59 0.11
C PRO A 39 -7.67 2.34 -0.02
N PHE A 40 -7.21 2.48 -1.26
CA PHE A 40 -6.12 3.30 -1.81
C PHE A 40 -4.76 2.61 -1.85
N GLY A 41 -4.65 1.35 -1.41
CA GLY A 41 -3.45 0.51 -1.57
C GLY A 41 -2.16 1.23 -1.15
N LEU A 42 -1.15 1.25 -2.01
CA LEU A 42 0.16 1.84 -1.72
C LEU A 42 0.14 3.34 -1.37
N ILE A 43 -0.89 4.09 -1.74
CA ILE A 43 -1.00 5.50 -1.30
C ILE A 43 -1.15 5.57 0.22
N ARG A 44 -1.84 4.58 0.81
CA ARG A 44 -1.98 4.46 2.25
C ARG A 44 -0.79 3.76 2.90
N THR A 45 -0.37 2.62 2.35
CA THR A 45 0.54 1.69 3.03
C THR A 45 1.94 1.62 2.43
N GLY A 46 2.22 2.31 1.33
CA GLY A 46 3.50 2.24 0.62
C GLY A 46 4.20 3.59 0.40
N VAL A 47 3.47 4.69 0.37
CA VAL A 47 4.07 6.04 0.34
C VAL A 47 4.57 6.39 1.74
N ALA A 48 5.77 6.96 1.83
CA ALA A 48 6.35 7.35 3.11
C ALA A 48 5.41 8.26 3.93
N PRO A 49 5.33 8.10 5.25
CA PRO A 49 4.35 8.78 6.09
C PRO A 49 4.52 10.30 6.15
N ASP A 50 5.68 10.80 5.81
CA ASP A 50 5.99 12.24 5.72
C ASP A 50 5.73 12.85 4.33
N HIS A 51 5.40 12.04 3.32
CA HIS A 51 5.07 12.50 1.96
C HIS A 51 3.58 12.81 1.80
N GLN A 52 3.02 13.67 2.65
CA GLN A 52 1.61 14.00 2.66
C GLN A 52 1.10 14.63 1.36
N SER A 53 1.95 15.37 0.64
CA SER A 53 1.62 15.93 -0.68
C SER A 53 1.37 14.84 -1.73
N ILE A 54 2.13 13.74 -1.70
CA ILE A 54 1.92 12.58 -2.59
C ILE A 54 0.67 11.82 -2.16
N LYS A 55 0.48 11.59 -0.86
CA LYS A 55 -0.72 10.95 -0.31
C LYS A 55 -2.01 11.73 -0.63
N ALA A 56 -1.92 13.02 -0.89
CA ALA A 56 -3.06 13.86 -1.26
C ALA A 56 -3.78 13.41 -2.56
N VAL A 57 -3.15 12.60 -3.40
CA VAL A 57 -3.81 11.98 -4.57
C VAL A 57 -5.01 11.12 -4.16
N ALA A 58 -5.05 10.62 -2.92
CA ALA A 58 -6.19 9.90 -2.36
C ALA A 58 -7.51 10.68 -2.50
N ARG A 59 -7.48 12.01 -2.45
CA ARG A 59 -8.68 12.87 -2.65
C ARG A 59 -9.31 12.68 -4.03
N ARG A 60 -8.49 12.41 -5.06
CA ARG A 60 -9.00 12.10 -6.41
C ARG A 60 -9.68 10.74 -6.43
N TYR A 61 -9.11 9.75 -5.75
CA TYR A 61 -9.70 8.42 -5.66
C TYR A 61 -10.98 8.44 -4.83
N GLU A 62 -10.99 9.19 -3.73
CA GLU A 62 -12.17 9.39 -2.90
C GLU A 62 -13.34 9.97 -3.70
N LYS A 63 -13.08 10.98 -4.55
CA LYS A 63 -14.11 11.52 -5.46
C LYS A 63 -14.69 10.45 -6.38
N THR A 64 -13.86 9.53 -6.88
CA THR A 64 -14.32 8.41 -7.72
C THR A 64 -15.09 7.39 -6.88
N ALA A 65 -14.59 7.05 -5.69
CA ALA A 65 -15.22 6.08 -4.78
C ALA A 65 -16.60 6.51 -4.27
N LEU A 66 -16.80 7.81 -4.11
CA LEU A 66 -18.09 8.38 -3.66
C LEU A 66 -19.09 8.62 -4.81
N GLY A 67 -18.73 8.26 -6.05
CA GLY A 67 -19.63 8.35 -7.20
C GLY A 67 -20.70 7.25 -7.16
N ASP A 68 -21.92 7.57 -7.63
CA ASP A 68 -23.09 6.69 -7.57
C ASP A 68 -22.93 5.34 -8.31
N THR A 69 -21.97 5.25 -9.23
CA THR A 69 -21.71 4.06 -10.06
C THR A 69 -20.52 3.24 -9.61
N VAL A 70 -19.81 3.66 -8.57
CA VAL A 70 -18.63 2.96 -8.03
C VAL A 70 -18.94 2.48 -6.62
N ARG A 71 -18.55 1.25 -6.31
CA ARG A 71 -18.65 0.66 -4.98
C ARG A 71 -17.30 0.11 -4.55
N PHE A 72 -16.97 0.26 -3.29
CA PHE A 72 -15.82 -0.38 -2.65
C PHE A 72 -16.29 -1.52 -1.75
N ALA A 73 -15.76 -2.72 -1.97
CA ALA A 73 -15.95 -3.92 -1.16
C ALA A 73 -14.61 -4.30 -0.53
N GLY A 74 -14.34 -3.75 0.65
CA GLY A 74 -13.15 -4.07 1.43
C GLY A 74 -13.33 -5.33 2.26
N ASN A 75 -12.21 -5.91 2.73
CA ASN A 75 -12.16 -7.16 3.46
C ASN A 75 -12.72 -8.35 2.66
N VAL A 76 -12.52 -8.32 1.34
CA VAL A 76 -12.89 -9.40 0.41
C VAL A 76 -11.64 -9.84 -0.35
N GLU A 77 -11.18 -11.04 -0.08
CA GLU A 77 -10.00 -11.62 -0.74
C GLU A 77 -10.43 -12.54 -1.89
N ILE A 78 -10.13 -12.11 -3.11
CA ILE A 78 -10.43 -12.92 -4.29
C ILE A 78 -9.49 -14.13 -4.31
N GLY A 79 -10.07 -15.30 -4.53
CA GLY A 79 -9.42 -16.61 -4.43
C GLY A 79 -9.62 -17.31 -3.08
N ARG A 80 -10.10 -16.57 -2.06
CA ARG A 80 -10.50 -17.13 -0.76
C ARG A 80 -12.00 -16.96 -0.50
N ASP A 81 -12.50 -15.74 -0.58
CA ASP A 81 -13.89 -15.40 -0.25
C ASP A 81 -14.82 -15.48 -1.48
N ILE A 82 -14.29 -15.17 -2.64
CA ILE A 82 -14.95 -15.27 -3.95
C ILE A 82 -13.92 -15.80 -4.95
N ALA A 83 -14.27 -16.83 -5.72
CA ALA A 83 -13.41 -17.34 -6.78
C ALA A 83 -13.36 -16.36 -7.98
N ILE A 84 -12.25 -16.35 -8.72
CA ILE A 84 -12.13 -15.51 -9.90
C ILE A 84 -13.13 -15.91 -11.00
N GLU A 85 -13.44 -17.19 -11.07
CA GLU A 85 -14.43 -17.77 -11.98
C GLU A 85 -15.83 -17.19 -11.70
N GLU A 86 -16.22 -17.10 -10.43
CA GLU A 86 -17.49 -16.50 -10.01
C GLU A 86 -17.58 -15.03 -10.44
N LEU A 87 -16.48 -14.26 -10.32
CA LEU A 87 -16.47 -12.89 -10.82
C LEU A 87 -16.66 -12.83 -12.34
N THR A 88 -16.03 -13.73 -13.09
CA THR A 88 -16.18 -13.76 -14.55
C THR A 88 -17.58 -14.16 -15.04
N GLU A 89 -18.34 -14.87 -14.21
CA GLU A 89 -19.74 -15.20 -14.48
C GLU A 89 -20.69 -14.03 -14.15
N MET A 90 -20.36 -13.22 -13.14
CA MET A 90 -21.21 -12.13 -12.63
C MET A 90 -20.97 -10.78 -13.34
N TYR A 91 -19.77 -10.56 -13.89
CA TYR A 91 -19.35 -9.28 -14.45
C TYR A 91 -19.04 -9.37 -15.92
N ASP A 92 -19.33 -8.30 -16.67
CA ASP A 92 -18.97 -8.18 -18.10
C ASP A 92 -17.45 -8.08 -18.31
N ALA A 93 -16.71 -7.60 -17.30
CA ALA A 93 -15.26 -7.53 -17.31
C ALA A 93 -14.70 -7.64 -15.88
N VAL A 94 -13.58 -8.37 -15.72
CA VAL A 94 -12.81 -8.46 -14.49
C VAL A 94 -11.40 -7.93 -14.76
N ILE A 95 -10.97 -6.94 -13.97
CA ILE A 95 -9.68 -6.27 -14.12
C ILE A 95 -8.83 -6.53 -12.87
N LEU A 96 -7.67 -7.13 -13.06
CA LEU A 96 -6.72 -7.38 -11.98
C LEU A 96 -5.79 -6.18 -11.82
N ALA A 97 -5.90 -5.50 -10.68
CA ALA A 97 -5.12 -4.32 -10.30
C ALA A 97 -4.44 -4.54 -8.93
N THR A 98 -3.98 -5.77 -8.67
CA THR A 98 -3.53 -6.27 -7.37
C THR A 98 -2.18 -5.70 -6.92
N GLY A 99 -1.47 -5.00 -7.78
CA GLY A 99 -0.13 -4.48 -7.50
C GLY A 99 0.92 -5.58 -7.38
N ALA A 100 2.03 -5.25 -6.70
CA ALA A 100 3.14 -6.16 -6.41
C ALA A 100 3.40 -6.17 -4.89
N PRO A 101 2.66 -6.99 -4.12
CA PRO A 101 2.68 -6.92 -2.66
C PRO A 101 3.92 -7.56 -2.03
N ARG A 102 4.71 -8.31 -2.79
CA ARG A 102 5.87 -9.05 -2.28
C ARG A 102 7.17 -8.42 -2.73
N ASP A 103 8.14 -8.45 -1.83
CA ASP A 103 9.51 -8.11 -2.16
C ASP A 103 10.12 -9.14 -3.11
N ARG A 104 11.09 -8.70 -3.90
CA ARG A 104 11.90 -9.60 -4.72
C ARG A 104 13.02 -10.17 -3.87
N ASP A 105 13.24 -11.47 -3.96
CA ASP A 105 14.36 -12.11 -3.28
C ASP A 105 15.70 -11.52 -3.75
N LEU A 106 16.58 -11.30 -2.79
CA LEU A 106 17.94 -10.81 -3.03
C LEU A 106 18.92 -11.99 -2.99
N PRO A 107 19.45 -12.44 -4.13
CA PRO A 107 20.28 -13.66 -4.19
C PRO A 107 21.74 -13.38 -3.78
N ILE A 108 21.93 -12.93 -2.54
CA ILE A 108 23.25 -12.73 -1.93
C ILE A 108 23.36 -13.48 -0.61
N PRO A 109 24.56 -13.90 -0.19
CA PRO A 109 24.77 -14.52 1.11
C PRO A 109 24.31 -13.60 2.24
N GLY A 110 23.56 -14.15 3.19
CA GLY A 110 23.05 -13.42 4.36
C GLY A 110 21.74 -12.65 4.15
N ALA A 111 21.12 -12.71 2.97
CA ALA A 111 19.83 -12.05 2.72
C ALA A 111 18.69 -12.60 3.59
N ASP A 112 18.84 -13.80 4.12
CA ASP A 112 17.94 -14.50 5.03
C ASP A 112 18.31 -14.33 6.52
N SER A 113 19.31 -13.51 6.83
CA SER A 113 19.75 -13.27 8.20
C SER A 113 18.68 -12.50 9.01
N ALA A 114 18.71 -12.65 10.31
CA ALA A 114 17.87 -11.86 11.21
C ALA A 114 18.09 -10.36 10.97
N ASN A 115 17.04 -9.57 11.08
CA ASN A 115 17.04 -8.12 10.87
C ASN A 115 17.34 -7.67 9.42
N VAL A 116 17.15 -8.57 8.44
CA VAL A 116 17.14 -8.24 7.01
C VAL A 116 15.70 -8.23 6.52
N PHE A 117 15.25 -7.12 6.00
CA PHE A 117 13.86 -6.92 5.60
C PHE A 117 13.77 -6.50 4.13
N GLY A 118 12.78 -7.01 3.43
CA GLY A 118 12.40 -6.45 2.16
C GLY A 118 11.73 -5.08 2.32
N SER A 119 11.81 -4.26 1.30
CA SER A 119 11.30 -2.89 1.35
C SER A 119 9.79 -2.82 1.53
N ALA A 120 9.02 -3.75 0.95
CA ALA A 120 7.57 -3.78 1.13
C ALA A 120 7.18 -4.07 2.58
N ALA A 121 7.89 -5.01 3.23
CA ALA A 121 7.67 -5.34 4.63
C ALA A 121 7.99 -4.16 5.55
N PHE A 122 9.17 -3.54 5.39
CA PHE A 122 9.60 -2.45 6.23
C PHE A 122 8.74 -1.18 6.05
N VAL A 123 8.43 -0.84 4.79
CA VAL A 123 7.53 0.29 4.47
C VAL A 123 6.11 0.04 4.96
N GLY A 124 5.60 -1.19 4.81
CA GLY A 124 4.31 -1.58 5.34
C GLY A 124 4.26 -1.48 6.87
N TRP A 125 5.33 -1.85 7.56
CA TRP A 125 5.44 -1.76 9.01
C TRP A 125 5.24 -0.32 9.52
N TYR A 126 5.99 0.66 9.01
CA TYR A 126 5.87 2.03 9.50
C TYR A 126 4.60 2.76 9.00
N ASN A 127 3.92 2.22 8.00
CA ASN A 127 2.62 2.71 7.51
C ASN A 127 1.43 1.94 8.12
N GLY A 128 1.65 0.95 8.99
CA GLY A 128 0.58 0.21 9.67
C GLY A 128 -0.17 -0.80 8.79
N HIS A 129 0.52 -1.38 7.80
CA HIS A 129 -0.08 -2.47 7.03
C HIS A 129 -0.27 -3.71 7.92
N PRO A 130 -1.47 -4.30 7.99
CA PRO A 130 -1.76 -5.37 8.97
C PRO A 130 -0.89 -6.62 8.81
N GLU A 131 -0.46 -6.97 7.61
CA GLU A 131 0.43 -8.11 7.37
C GLU A 131 1.82 -7.93 8.00
N TYR A 132 2.22 -6.69 8.27
CA TYR A 132 3.52 -6.36 8.85
C TYR A 132 3.45 -5.76 10.26
N ALA A 133 2.27 -5.83 10.89
CA ALA A 133 2.06 -5.30 12.24
C ALA A 133 2.93 -5.98 13.31
N ALA A 134 3.30 -7.24 13.09
CA ALA A 134 4.17 -8.00 13.99
C ALA A 134 5.67 -7.85 13.68
N LEU A 135 6.05 -7.07 12.66
CA LEU A 135 7.46 -6.82 12.37
C LEU A 135 8.11 -6.05 13.52
N ALA A 136 9.24 -6.54 13.99
CA ALA A 136 9.99 -5.93 15.09
C ALA A 136 11.46 -5.69 14.65
N PRO A 137 11.74 -4.63 13.89
CA PRO A 137 13.11 -4.32 13.51
C PRO A 137 13.97 -4.02 14.75
N ASP A 138 15.16 -4.60 14.80
CA ASP A 138 16.15 -4.24 15.82
C ASP A 138 16.94 -3.01 15.33
N LEU A 139 16.69 -1.86 15.95
CA LEU A 139 17.34 -0.59 15.66
C LEU A 139 18.37 -0.20 16.74
N SER A 140 18.83 -1.16 17.54
CA SER A 140 19.85 -0.94 18.58
C SER A 140 21.26 -0.76 18.02
N GLY A 141 21.51 -1.18 16.78
CA GLY A 141 22.76 -0.99 16.07
C GLY A 141 22.94 0.45 15.59
N ARG A 142 24.23 0.89 15.47
CA ARG A 142 24.57 2.26 15.03
C ARG A 142 24.45 2.46 13.51
N HIS A 143 24.41 1.39 12.72
CA HIS A 143 24.45 1.44 11.27
C HIS A 143 23.30 0.65 10.64
N ALA A 144 22.62 1.26 9.70
CA ALA A 144 21.68 0.59 8.81
C ALA A 144 22.26 0.52 7.39
N VAL A 145 22.11 -0.63 6.75
CA VAL A 145 22.53 -0.82 5.35
C VAL A 145 21.29 -0.92 4.48
N ILE A 146 21.22 -0.07 3.46
CA ILE A 146 20.10 -0.04 2.52
C ILE A 146 20.62 -0.43 1.14
N ILE A 147 20.06 -1.49 0.57
CA ILE A 147 20.44 -1.99 -0.74
C ILE A 147 19.44 -1.51 -1.77
N GLY A 148 19.85 -0.55 -2.59
CA GLY A 148 19.06 0.06 -3.64
C GLY A 148 19.24 1.58 -3.72
N MET A 149 18.82 2.17 -4.85
CA MET A 149 18.92 3.61 -5.14
C MET A 149 17.61 4.20 -5.66
N GLY A 150 16.50 3.46 -5.54
CA GLY A 150 15.18 3.95 -5.92
C GLY A 150 14.56 4.83 -4.84
N ASN A 151 13.41 5.45 -5.17
CA ASN A 151 12.68 6.34 -4.25
C ASN A 151 12.37 5.66 -2.91
N VAL A 152 12.04 4.37 -2.90
CA VAL A 152 11.75 3.62 -1.67
C VAL A 152 12.99 3.50 -0.79
N ALA A 153 14.16 3.21 -1.38
CA ALA A 153 15.41 3.14 -0.62
C ALA A 153 15.76 4.49 0.02
N LEU A 154 15.56 5.59 -0.70
CA LEU A 154 15.76 6.95 -0.19
C LEU A 154 14.73 7.30 0.89
N ASP A 155 13.49 6.87 0.74
CA ASP A 155 12.45 7.04 1.76
C ASP A 155 12.84 6.31 3.06
N VAL A 156 13.27 5.05 2.95
CA VAL A 156 13.71 4.27 4.12
C VAL A 156 14.90 4.92 4.80
N ALA A 157 15.92 5.37 4.03
CA ALA A 157 17.08 6.07 4.58
C ALA A 157 16.66 7.33 5.34
N ARG A 158 15.79 8.14 4.75
CA ARG A 158 15.27 9.36 5.37
C ARG A 158 14.49 9.06 6.65
N ILE A 159 13.60 8.07 6.62
CA ILE A 159 12.79 7.68 7.80
C ILE A 159 13.69 7.21 8.95
N LEU A 160 14.72 6.43 8.66
CA LEU A 160 15.68 5.96 9.67
C LEU A 160 16.56 7.06 10.27
N SER A 161 16.78 8.17 9.54
CA SER A 161 17.63 9.28 9.98
C SER A 161 16.87 10.45 10.61
N LYS A 162 15.53 10.40 10.67
CA LYS A 162 14.73 11.47 11.25
C LYS A 162 14.68 11.42 12.77
N THR A 163 14.68 12.59 13.39
CA THR A 163 14.29 12.78 14.78
C THR A 163 12.76 12.74 14.93
N GLU A 164 12.28 12.45 16.14
CA GLU A 164 10.83 12.43 16.44
C GLU A 164 10.12 13.73 15.99
N ALA A 165 10.74 14.88 16.25
CA ALA A 165 10.16 16.19 15.89
C ALA A 165 9.94 16.36 14.38
N GLU A 166 10.76 15.74 13.55
CA GLU A 166 10.66 15.82 12.08
C GLU A 166 9.51 14.95 11.50
N PHE A 167 8.87 14.13 12.33
CA PHE A 167 7.65 13.43 11.97
C PHE A 167 6.37 14.23 12.20
N GLY A 168 6.49 15.47 12.66
CA GLY A 168 5.34 16.36 12.84
C GLY A 168 4.51 16.49 11.56
N GLY A 169 3.20 16.17 11.65
CA GLY A 169 2.27 16.17 10.50
C GLY A 169 2.34 14.95 9.59
N SER A 170 3.18 13.94 9.92
CA SER A 170 3.17 12.64 9.23
C SER A 170 2.04 11.75 9.75
N ASP A 171 1.74 10.68 9.00
CA ASP A 171 0.81 9.63 9.43
C ASP A 171 1.52 8.32 9.80
N ILE A 172 2.77 8.42 10.28
CA ILE A 172 3.51 7.28 10.82
C ILE A 172 2.75 6.65 11.99
N VAL A 173 2.73 5.32 12.05
CA VAL A 173 2.03 4.64 13.14
C VAL A 173 2.81 4.71 14.46
N ALA A 174 2.09 4.73 15.57
CA ALA A 174 2.67 4.97 16.90
C ALA A 174 3.81 3.99 17.25
N HIS A 175 3.60 2.69 17.04
CA HIS A 175 4.61 1.68 17.38
C HIS A 175 5.92 1.85 16.59
N ALA A 176 5.84 2.30 15.34
CA ALA A 176 7.03 2.55 14.53
C ALA A 176 7.74 3.83 14.98
N LEU A 177 6.98 4.88 15.29
CA LEU A 177 7.54 6.13 15.81
C LEU A 177 8.27 5.92 17.14
N GLU A 178 7.68 5.14 18.04
CA GLU A 178 8.31 4.78 19.33
C GLU A 178 9.64 4.05 19.13
N LEU A 179 9.67 3.07 18.23
CA LEU A 179 10.89 2.31 17.94
C LEU A 179 11.96 3.18 17.27
N LEU A 180 11.58 4.06 16.36
CA LEU A 180 12.51 5.00 15.71
C LEU A 180 13.07 6.05 16.68
N ARG A 181 12.27 6.53 17.62
CA ARG A 181 12.73 7.45 18.68
C ARG A 181 13.84 6.85 19.53
N ASP A 182 13.71 5.56 19.86
CA ASP A 182 14.65 4.83 20.70
C ASP A 182 15.80 4.17 19.89
N SER A 183 15.90 4.48 18.58
CA SER A 183 16.93 3.99 17.67
C SER A 183 18.31 4.54 17.99
N ASN A 184 19.34 3.69 17.85
CA ASN A 184 20.75 4.09 17.96
C ASN A 184 21.41 4.35 16.60
N ILE A 185 20.64 4.35 15.49
CA ILE A 185 21.19 4.58 14.17
C ILE A 185 21.74 6.01 14.08
N GLU A 186 23.02 6.11 13.70
CA GLU A 186 23.71 7.40 13.51
C GLU A 186 23.63 7.83 12.04
N THR A 187 23.39 9.11 11.84
CA THR A 187 23.34 9.76 10.53
C THR A 187 24.71 10.28 10.10
#